data_739db78421b656317e1a1cc32898b1fb
#
_entry.id   739db78421b656317e1a1cc32898b1fb
#
_cell.length_a   1.000
_cell.length_b   1.000
_cell.length_c   1.000
_cell.angle_alpha   90.00
_cell.angle_beta   90.00
_cell.angle_gamma   90.00
#
_symmetry.space_group_name_H-M   'P 1'
#
loop_
_entity.id
_entity.type
_entity.pdbx_description
1 polymer ?
#
loop_
_entity_poly.entity_id
_entity_poly.type
_entity_poly.pdbx_seq_one_letter_code
_entity_poly.pdbx_strand_id
1 'polypeptide(L)'
;MTTLLTLTLCAVLTGDDPARSKEERKPSAIAPSLPALTDAEEDKLDEIIDRFIDQDIGKLRGQAGKKALADFRKLGPEAIPALIRGLNKAAHIDGSCPALVIAEKLQRLLGASNDIELMQFARENIGAGIKRSRHMATLQDLRLFCTLRRNLLARQIATGTLPAKSVRTLSVSELAAAAGSDRGQKLKLVLVELEKRQGDEAIAALGSAAGAAYEKDVAKLARDLLYKNLSRQKESVIKDKLTDDRAEVRIAAARVAGEKKMRLGDGLITLLTDSEARVRDAAHAALVKLHRGTDLGPRPNANETERSEAVQKWREWWAAQNGK
;
A
#
# COMPACT_ATOMS: atom_id res chain seq x y z
N MET A 1 32.16 -25.70 53.40
CA MET A 1 31.42 -24.45 53.22
C MET A 1 31.31 -24.25 51.72
N THR A 2 30.17 -24.65 51.17
CA THR A 2 29.93 -24.68 49.71
C THR A 2 28.85 -23.66 49.42
N THR A 3 29.21 -22.54 48.76
CA THR A 3 28.30 -21.47 48.36
C THR A 3 27.72 -21.79 46.98
N LEU A 4 26.41 -22.05 46.94
CA LEU A 4 25.62 -22.18 45.73
C LEU A 4 25.41 -20.78 45.10
N LEU A 5 25.87 -20.60 43.86
CA LEU A 5 25.54 -19.43 43.03
C LEU A 5 24.27 -19.77 42.25
N THR A 6 23.16 -19.14 42.60
CA THR A 6 21.91 -19.18 41.83
C THR A 6 22.00 -18.21 40.69
N LEU A 7 22.09 -18.74 39.45
CA LEU A 7 21.93 -17.96 38.23
C LEU A 7 20.43 -17.67 38.02
N THR A 8 20.04 -16.44 38.21
CA THR A 8 18.72 -15.93 37.81
C THR A 8 18.71 -15.67 36.29
N LEU A 9 18.02 -16.54 35.56
CA LEU A 9 17.79 -16.40 34.13
C LEU A 9 16.74 -15.31 33.91
N CYS A 10 17.16 -14.08 33.54
CA CYS A 10 16.26 -13.06 33.04
C CYS A 10 15.74 -13.48 31.67
N ALA A 11 14.50 -13.93 31.60
CA ALA A 11 13.76 -14.07 30.37
C ALA A 11 13.50 -12.67 29.80
N VAL A 12 14.25 -12.29 28.75
CA VAL A 12 13.95 -11.12 27.96
C VAL A 12 12.67 -11.44 27.17
N LEU A 13 11.56 -10.90 27.63
CA LEU A 13 10.33 -10.80 26.82
C LEU A 13 10.62 -9.90 25.63
N THR A 14 10.93 -10.51 24.50
CA THR A 14 10.91 -9.82 23.21
C THR A 14 9.47 -9.46 22.92
N GLY A 15 9.10 -8.21 23.25
CA GLY A 15 7.85 -7.61 22.80
C GLY A 15 7.82 -7.66 21.27
N ASP A 16 6.80 -8.26 20.72
CA ASP A 16 6.49 -8.19 19.28
C ASP A 16 6.28 -6.71 18.92
N ASP A 17 7.27 -6.13 18.27
CA ASP A 17 7.22 -4.79 17.72
C ASP A 17 6.28 -4.79 16.50
N PRO A 18 5.12 -4.11 16.52
CA PRO A 18 4.17 -4.08 15.41
C PRO A 18 4.71 -3.37 14.16
N ALA A 19 5.95 -2.87 14.20
CA ALA A 19 6.66 -2.25 13.09
C ALA A 19 7.51 -3.25 12.26
N ARG A 20 7.49 -4.56 12.58
CA ARG A 20 8.16 -5.55 11.75
C ARG A 20 7.52 -5.53 10.35
N SER A 21 8.28 -5.08 9.38
CA SER A 21 8.02 -5.03 7.95
C SER A 21 6.96 -6.07 7.54
N LYS A 22 5.87 -5.62 6.89
CA LYS A 22 4.99 -6.53 6.16
C LYS A 22 5.86 -7.20 5.09
N GLU A 23 6.41 -8.37 5.39
CA GLU A 23 7.03 -9.23 4.40
C GLU A 23 6.07 -9.33 3.23
N GLU A 24 6.59 -9.17 2.02
CA GLU A 24 5.82 -9.19 0.81
C GLU A 24 5.25 -10.60 0.64
N ARG A 25 4.00 -10.77 1.06
CA ARG A 25 3.34 -12.09 1.08
C ARG A 25 3.17 -12.57 -0.34
N LYS A 26 3.48 -13.83 -0.57
CA LYS A 26 3.23 -14.50 -1.85
C LYS A 26 1.75 -14.34 -2.25
N PRO A 27 1.46 -14.21 -3.54
CA PRO A 27 0.09 -14.26 -4.02
C PRO A 27 -0.60 -15.57 -3.62
N SER A 28 -1.90 -15.49 -3.33
CA SER A 28 -2.71 -16.67 -3.06
C SER A 28 -2.82 -17.57 -4.30
N ALA A 29 -2.82 -18.89 -4.10
CA ALA A 29 -3.09 -19.84 -5.17
C ALA A 29 -4.53 -19.73 -5.73
N ILE A 30 -5.45 -19.16 -4.98
CA ILE A 30 -6.86 -18.97 -5.36
C ILE A 30 -7.00 -17.79 -6.33
N ALA A 31 -6.28 -16.67 -6.04
CA ALA A 31 -6.38 -15.43 -6.80
C ALA A 31 -5.12 -14.59 -6.60
N PRO A 32 -4.40 -14.21 -7.67
CA PRO A 32 -3.16 -13.45 -7.56
C PRO A 32 -3.30 -12.08 -6.88
N SER A 33 -4.49 -11.50 -6.88
CA SER A 33 -4.77 -10.22 -6.20
C SER A 33 -4.86 -10.34 -4.67
N LEU A 34 -4.98 -11.54 -4.14
CA LEU A 34 -5.05 -11.79 -2.70
C LEU A 34 -3.69 -12.24 -2.15
N PRO A 35 -3.36 -11.91 -0.89
CA PRO A 35 -2.19 -12.48 -0.23
C PRO A 35 -2.44 -13.95 0.12
N ALA A 36 -1.41 -14.78 0.09
CA ALA A 36 -1.48 -16.09 0.72
C ALA A 36 -1.61 -15.91 2.24
N LEU A 37 -2.58 -16.58 2.83
CA LEU A 37 -2.81 -16.60 4.27
C LEU A 37 -2.30 -17.93 4.85
N THR A 38 -1.91 -17.91 6.10
CA THR A 38 -1.67 -19.12 6.89
C THR A 38 -2.98 -19.68 7.40
N ASP A 39 -3.01 -20.96 7.75
CA ASP A 39 -4.21 -21.62 8.31
C ASP A 39 -4.75 -20.87 9.53
N ALA A 40 -3.88 -20.42 10.42
CA ALA A 40 -4.27 -19.64 11.60
C ALA A 40 -4.89 -18.27 11.26
N GLU A 41 -4.50 -17.65 10.15
CA GLU A 41 -5.12 -16.41 9.67
C GLU A 41 -6.46 -16.67 9.00
N GLU A 42 -6.61 -17.77 8.27
CA GLU A 42 -7.89 -18.20 7.71
C GLU A 42 -8.89 -18.54 8.82
N ASP A 43 -8.49 -19.33 9.82
CA ASP A 43 -9.31 -19.66 10.99
C ASP A 43 -9.79 -18.40 11.74
N LYS A 44 -8.90 -17.42 11.90
CA LYS A 44 -9.26 -16.14 12.53
C LYS A 44 -10.29 -15.34 11.71
N LEU A 45 -10.20 -15.37 10.39
CA LEU A 45 -11.20 -14.72 9.53
C LEU A 45 -12.54 -15.45 9.62
N ASP A 46 -12.53 -16.78 9.63
CA ASP A 46 -13.75 -17.58 9.81
C ASP A 46 -14.39 -17.34 11.19
N GLU A 47 -13.58 -17.25 12.26
CA GLU A 47 -14.10 -16.89 13.60
C GLU A 47 -14.77 -15.51 13.61
N ILE A 48 -14.19 -14.50 12.97
CA ILE A 48 -14.80 -13.16 12.89
C ILE A 48 -16.15 -13.23 12.20
N ILE A 49 -16.27 -14.01 11.14
CA ILE A 49 -17.50 -14.14 10.37
C ILE A 49 -18.55 -14.94 11.16
N ASP A 50 -18.15 -16.01 11.83
CA ASP A 50 -19.04 -16.80 12.68
C ASP A 50 -19.61 -15.98 13.84
N ARG A 51 -18.78 -15.18 14.50
CA ARG A 51 -19.23 -14.26 15.55
C ARG A 51 -20.17 -13.18 15.02
N PHE A 52 -19.96 -12.70 13.80
CA PHE A 52 -20.91 -11.81 13.14
C PHE A 52 -22.26 -12.51 12.88
N ILE A 53 -22.24 -13.73 12.36
CA ILE A 53 -23.48 -14.54 12.17
C ILE A 53 -24.21 -14.71 13.50
N ASP A 54 -23.52 -15.09 14.58
CA ASP A 54 -24.13 -15.25 15.92
C ASP A 54 -24.68 -13.94 16.47
N GLN A 55 -24.06 -12.81 16.17
CA GLN A 55 -24.57 -11.50 16.52
C GLN A 55 -25.87 -11.19 15.75
N ASP A 56 -25.88 -11.41 14.44
CA ASP A 56 -27.03 -11.09 13.59
C ASP A 56 -28.27 -11.95 13.92
N ILE A 57 -28.07 -13.23 14.26
CA ILE A 57 -29.14 -14.12 14.70
C ILE A 57 -29.50 -13.96 16.21
N GLY A 58 -28.90 -12.99 16.90
CA GLY A 58 -29.22 -12.64 18.29
C GLY A 58 -28.64 -13.53 19.36
N LYS A 59 -27.74 -14.49 19.01
CA LYS A 59 -27.01 -15.33 19.98
C LYS A 59 -25.93 -14.55 20.73
N LEU A 60 -25.28 -13.60 20.05
CA LEU A 60 -24.26 -12.75 20.63
C LEU A 60 -24.76 -11.31 20.79
N ARG A 61 -24.84 -10.82 22.04
CA ARG A 61 -25.44 -9.52 22.39
C ARG A 61 -24.47 -8.62 23.16
N GLY A 62 -24.90 -7.39 23.46
CA GLY A 62 -24.16 -6.43 24.29
C GLY A 62 -22.84 -5.99 23.65
N GLN A 63 -21.80 -5.82 24.44
CA GLN A 63 -20.47 -5.39 23.98
C GLN A 63 -19.81 -6.42 23.04
N ALA A 64 -20.00 -7.72 23.30
CA ALA A 64 -19.47 -8.77 22.45
C ALA A 64 -20.07 -8.73 21.05
N GLY A 65 -21.40 -8.49 20.94
CA GLY A 65 -22.07 -8.32 19.64
C GLY A 65 -21.61 -7.06 18.90
N LYS A 66 -21.47 -5.93 19.61
CA LYS A 66 -20.94 -4.68 19.01
C LYS A 66 -19.53 -4.88 18.45
N LYS A 67 -18.69 -5.59 19.20
CA LYS A 67 -17.33 -5.92 18.76
C LYS A 67 -17.34 -6.81 17.52
N ALA A 68 -18.15 -7.88 17.50
CA ALA A 68 -18.29 -8.78 16.36
C ALA A 68 -18.68 -8.03 15.06
N LEU A 69 -19.66 -7.13 15.16
CA LEU A 69 -20.06 -6.29 14.03
C LEU A 69 -18.94 -5.33 13.58
N ALA A 70 -18.21 -4.73 14.53
CA ALA A 70 -17.10 -3.83 14.23
C ALA A 70 -15.95 -4.57 13.53
N ASP A 71 -15.60 -5.78 13.98
CA ASP A 71 -14.55 -6.60 13.41
C ASP A 71 -14.95 -7.08 11.99
N PHE A 72 -16.20 -7.53 11.79
CA PHE A 72 -16.74 -7.88 10.48
C PHE A 72 -16.67 -6.70 9.49
N ARG A 73 -16.99 -5.48 9.94
CA ARG A 73 -16.94 -4.29 9.07
C ARG A 73 -15.52 -3.97 8.57
N LYS A 74 -14.49 -4.30 9.34
CA LYS A 74 -13.08 -4.08 9.00
C LYS A 74 -12.51 -5.08 7.99
N LEU A 75 -13.18 -6.22 7.75
CA LEU A 75 -12.71 -7.23 6.80
C LEU A 75 -12.49 -6.62 5.43
N GLY A 76 -11.32 -6.86 4.85
CA GLY A 76 -10.87 -6.42 3.54
C GLY A 76 -10.95 -7.51 2.46
N PRO A 77 -10.31 -7.29 1.30
CA PRO A 77 -10.31 -8.24 0.18
C PRO A 77 -9.71 -9.62 0.54
N GLU A 78 -8.77 -9.68 1.48
CA GLU A 78 -8.15 -10.91 1.97
C GLU A 78 -9.16 -11.88 2.59
N ALA A 79 -10.30 -11.36 3.08
CA ALA A 79 -11.35 -12.16 3.69
C ALA A 79 -12.37 -12.72 2.68
N ILE A 80 -12.24 -12.48 1.37
CA ILE A 80 -13.22 -12.94 0.37
C ILE A 80 -13.44 -14.46 0.43
N PRO A 81 -12.42 -15.34 0.52
CA PRO A 81 -12.64 -16.78 0.65
C PRO A 81 -13.44 -17.14 1.90
N ALA A 82 -13.09 -16.58 3.05
CA ALA A 82 -13.80 -16.79 4.32
C ALA A 82 -15.24 -16.26 4.26
N LEU A 83 -15.45 -15.08 3.65
CA LEU A 83 -16.80 -14.51 3.44
C LEU A 83 -17.69 -15.41 2.56
N ILE A 84 -17.11 -16.10 1.56
CA ILE A 84 -17.85 -17.08 0.75
C ILE A 84 -18.23 -18.28 1.59
N ARG A 85 -17.32 -18.82 2.43
CA ARG A 85 -17.65 -19.91 3.37
C ARG A 85 -18.75 -19.49 4.34
N GLY A 86 -18.61 -18.30 4.94
CA GLY A 86 -19.62 -17.74 5.84
C GLY A 86 -20.97 -17.49 5.18
N LEU A 87 -21.00 -16.99 3.93
CA LEU A 87 -22.23 -16.86 3.15
C LEU A 87 -22.93 -18.19 2.94
N ASN A 88 -22.18 -19.21 2.54
CA ASN A 88 -22.70 -20.55 2.33
C ASN A 88 -23.27 -21.13 3.64
N LYS A 89 -22.59 -20.92 4.78
CA LYS A 89 -23.08 -21.31 6.11
C LYS A 89 -24.37 -20.54 6.48
N ALA A 90 -24.36 -19.21 6.32
CA ALA A 90 -25.51 -18.35 6.63
C ALA A 90 -26.73 -18.65 5.74
N ALA A 91 -26.54 -19.14 4.52
CA ALA A 91 -27.62 -19.50 3.60
C ALA A 91 -28.51 -20.65 4.08
N HIS A 92 -28.08 -21.40 5.08
CA HIS A 92 -28.86 -22.47 5.73
C HIS A 92 -29.67 -21.99 6.95
N ILE A 93 -29.56 -20.71 7.34
CA ILE A 93 -30.22 -20.16 8.52
C ILE A 93 -31.57 -19.55 8.13
N ASP A 94 -32.62 -20.03 8.75
CA ASP A 94 -34.01 -19.64 8.37
C ASP A 94 -34.56 -18.36 9.06
N GLY A 95 -33.99 -17.94 10.17
CA GLY A 95 -34.58 -16.92 11.05
C GLY A 95 -34.10 -15.49 10.88
N SER A 96 -32.88 -15.27 10.44
CA SER A 96 -32.23 -13.96 10.29
C SER A 96 -31.53 -13.87 8.94
N CYS A 97 -31.06 -12.69 8.57
CA CYS A 97 -30.51 -12.46 7.24
C CYS A 97 -29.02 -12.13 7.22
N PRO A 98 -28.13 -12.83 7.99
CA PRO A 98 -26.69 -12.59 7.90
C PRO A 98 -26.18 -12.85 6.47
N ALA A 99 -26.84 -13.76 5.73
CA ALA A 99 -26.54 -14.04 4.34
C ALA A 99 -26.63 -12.78 3.45
N LEU A 100 -27.62 -11.91 3.64
CA LEU A 100 -27.77 -10.69 2.83
C LEU A 100 -26.65 -9.69 3.11
N VAL A 101 -26.28 -9.51 4.39
CA VAL A 101 -25.21 -8.59 4.79
C VAL A 101 -23.85 -9.06 4.28
N ILE A 102 -23.59 -10.38 4.37
CA ILE A 102 -22.35 -10.98 3.84
C ILE A 102 -22.31 -10.84 2.32
N ALA A 103 -23.45 -11.09 1.64
CA ALA A 103 -23.58 -10.97 0.19
C ALA A 103 -23.28 -9.55 -0.30
N GLU A 104 -23.84 -8.53 0.36
CA GLU A 104 -23.58 -7.12 0.03
C GLU A 104 -22.12 -6.76 0.20
N LYS A 105 -21.48 -7.20 1.28
CA LYS A 105 -20.04 -6.98 1.51
C LYS A 105 -19.20 -7.67 0.45
N LEU A 106 -19.49 -8.93 0.09
CA LEU A 106 -18.85 -9.67 -0.99
C LEU A 106 -18.97 -8.95 -2.32
N GLN A 107 -20.18 -8.53 -2.70
CA GLN A 107 -20.42 -7.82 -3.95
C GLN A 107 -19.58 -6.54 -4.05
N ARG A 108 -19.46 -5.78 -2.96
CA ARG A 108 -18.63 -4.57 -2.89
C ARG A 108 -17.14 -4.89 -3.07
N LEU A 109 -16.62 -5.88 -2.34
CA LEU A 109 -15.21 -6.27 -2.41
C LEU A 109 -14.85 -6.85 -3.79
N LEU A 110 -15.68 -7.72 -4.33
CA LEU A 110 -15.51 -8.27 -5.68
C LEU A 110 -15.62 -7.20 -6.75
N GLY A 111 -16.55 -6.26 -6.60
CA GLY A 111 -16.72 -5.13 -7.54
C GLY A 111 -15.50 -4.22 -7.62
N ALA A 112 -14.76 -4.08 -6.52
CA ALA A 112 -13.51 -3.31 -6.48
C ALA A 112 -12.29 -4.07 -7.04
N SER A 113 -12.41 -5.38 -7.29
CA SER A 113 -11.31 -6.20 -7.82
C SER A 113 -11.26 -6.20 -9.35
N ASN A 114 -10.04 -6.25 -9.89
CA ASN A 114 -9.76 -6.45 -11.33
C ASN A 114 -9.17 -7.85 -11.61
N ASP A 115 -9.33 -8.80 -10.70
CA ASP A 115 -8.78 -10.14 -10.79
C ASP A 115 -9.80 -11.12 -11.38
N ILE A 116 -9.49 -11.65 -12.56
CA ILE A 116 -10.37 -12.60 -13.26
C ILE A 116 -10.44 -13.95 -12.54
N GLU A 117 -9.31 -14.40 -11.98
CA GLU A 117 -9.24 -15.67 -11.24
C GLU A 117 -10.09 -15.59 -9.97
N LEU A 118 -10.03 -14.45 -9.27
CA LEU A 118 -10.90 -14.20 -8.12
C LEU A 118 -12.39 -14.24 -8.50
N MET A 119 -12.77 -13.63 -9.64
CA MET A 119 -14.16 -13.71 -10.12
C MET A 119 -14.58 -15.13 -10.44
N GLN A 120 -13.69 -15.92 -11.05
CA GLN A 120 -13.92 -17.32 -11.35
C GLN A 120 -14.09 -18.14 -10.06
N PHE A 121 -13.16 -18.01 -9.12
CA PHE A 121 -13.22 -18.67 -7.81
C PHE A 121 -14.52 -18.34 -7.06
N ALA A 122 -14.88 -17.06 -6.98
CA ALA A 122 -16.11 -16.64 -6.30
C ALA A 122 -17.35 -17.25 -6.98
N ARG A 123 -17.43 -17.22 -8.32
CA ARG A 123 -18.55 -17.82 -9.07
C ARG A 123 -18.72 -19.30 -8.78
N GLU A 124 -17.63 -20.03 -8.66
CA GLU A 124 -17.65 -21.48 -8.45
C GLU A 124 -18.02 -21.87 -7.02
N ASN A 125 -17.60 -21.06 -6.04
CA ASN A 125 -17.73 -21.38 -4.63
C ASN A 125 -18.94 -20.76 -3.92
N ILE A 126 -19.51 -19.66 -4.45
CA ILE A 126 -20.74 -19.08 -3.90
C ILE A 126 -21.90 -20.07 -4.12
N GLY A 127 -22.53 -20.50 -3.03
CA GLY A 127 -23.64 -21.45 -3.05
C GLY A 127 -23.24 -22.85 -3.49
N ALA A 128 -21.96 -23.22 -3.47
CA ALA A 128 -21.51 -24.56 -3.83
C ALA A 128 -22.12 -25.59 -2.86
N GLY A 129 -22.72 -26.65 -3.43
CA GLY A 129 -23.38 -27.71 -2.66
C GLY A 129 -24.76 -27.37 -2.10
N ILE A 130 -25.23 -26.14 -2.19
CA ILE A 130 -26.53 -25.71 -1.68
C ILE A 130 -27.61 -26.01 -2.71
N LYS A 131 -28.47 -27.00 -2.42
CA LYS A 131 -29.59 -27.39 -3.29
C LYS A 131 -30.87 -26.60 -3.02
N ARG A 132 -31.10 -26.23 -1.77
CA ARG A 132 -32.28 -25.47 -1.33
C ARG A 132 -31.89 -24.45 -0.26
N SER A 133 -32.32 -23.21 -0.42
CA SER A 133 -32.16 -22.13 0.54
C SER A 133 -33.18 -21.04 0.21
N ARG A 134 -33.68 -20.35 1.22
CA ARG A 134 -34.49 -19.14 1.04
C ARG A 134 -33.69 -18.01 0.38
N HIS A 135 -32.37 -18.06 0.46
CA HIS A 135 -31.43 -17.08 -0.14
C HIS A 135 -30.93 -17.48 -1.52
N MET A 136 -31.59 -18.44 -2.18
CA MET A 136 -31.13 -18.96 -3.48
C MET A 136 -31.04 -17.85 -4.54
N ALA A 137 -31.98 -16.90 -4.57
CA ALA A 137 -31.91 -15.76 -5.47
C ALA A 137 -30.65 -14.91 -5.23
N THR A 138 -30.34 -14.57 -3.98
CA THR A 138 -29.14 -13.80 -3.62
C THR A 138 -27.85 -14.51 -4.05
N LEU A 139 -27.78 -15.85 -3.86
CA LEU A 139 -26.62 -16.64 -4.29
C LEU A 139 -26.47 -16.63 -5.81
N GLN A 140 -27.60 -16.78 -6.53
CA GLN A 140 -27.61 -16.73 -7.99
C GLN A 140 -27.25 -15.36 -8.54
N ASP A 141 -27.75 -14.28 -7.94
CA ASP A 141 -27.44 -12.89 -8.31
C ASP A 141 -25.93 -12.60 -8.14
N LEU A 142 -25.32 -13.04 -7.03
CA LEU A 142 -23.89 -12.90 -6.82
C LEU A 142 -23.06 -13.71 -7.86
N ARG A 143 -23.48 -14.93 -8.18
CA ARG A 143 -22.81 -15.74 -9.23
C ARG A 143 -22.93 -15.07 -10.60
N LEU A 144 -24.10 -14.52 -10.91
CA LEU A 144 -24.30 -13.74 -12.14
C LEU A 144 -23.43 -12.50 -12.16
N PHE A 145 -23.38 -11.75 -11.04
CA PHE A 145 -22.50 -10.60 -10.89
C PHE A 145 -21.04 -10.98 -11.18
N CYS A 146 -20.52 -12.06 -10.58
CA CYS A 146 -19.17 -12.54 -10.83
C CYS A 146 -18.94 -12.90 -12.32
N THR A 147 -19.94 -13.52 -12.96
CA THR A 147 -19.87 -13.87 -14.40
C THR A 147 -19.79 -12.62 -15.26
N LEU A 148 -20.65 -11.64 -15.03
CA LEU A 148 -20.67 -10.39 -15.81
C LEU A 148 -19.39 -9.59 -15.59
N ARG A 149 -18.92 -9.49 -14.35
CA ARG A 149 -17.68 -8.79 -14.00
C ARG A 149 -16.47 -9.46 -14.65
N ARG A 150 -16.38 -10.81 -14.59
CA ARG A 150 -15.34 -11.58 -15.27
C ARG A 150 -15.31 -11.32 -16.77
N ASN A 151 -16.47 -11.34 -17.42
CA ASN A 151 -16.57 -11.08 -18.86
C ASN A 151 -16.17 -9.64 -19.22
N LEU A 152 -16.53 -8.66 -18.38
CA LEU A 152 -16.09 -7.29 -18.54
C LEU A 152 -14.56 -7.18 -18.44
N LEU A 153 -13.97 -7.78 -17.41
CA LEU A 153 -12.50 -7.79 -17.22
C LEU A 153 -11.79 -8.47 -18.38
N ALA A 154 -12.32 -9.60 -18.87
CA ALA A 154 -11.77 -10.29 -20.03
C ALA A 154 -11.77 -9.41 -21.29
N ARG A 155 -12.84 -8.63 -21.53
CA ARG A 155 -12.90 -7.65 -22.62
C ARG A 155 -11.88 -6.54 -22.43
N GLN A 156 -11.73 -6.01 -21.21
CA GLN A 156 -10.77 -4.95 -20.91
C GLN A 156 -9.32 -5.41 -21.12
N ILE A 157 -9.03 -6.68 -20.81
CA ILE A 157 -7.72 -7.30 -21.11
C ILE A 157 -7.54 -7.44 -22.63
N ALA A 158 -8.53 -7.97 -23.33
CA ALA A 158 -8.47 -8.18 -24.78
C ALA A 158 -8.28 -6.86 -25.56
N THR A 159 -8.85 -5.76 -25.04
CA THR A 159 -8.69 -4.41 -25.62
C THR A 159 -7.45 -3.67 -25.11
N GLY A 160 -6.62 -4.31 -24.26
CA GLY A 160 -5.43 -3.69 -23.71
C GLY A 160 -5.69 -2.62 -22.62
N THR A 161 -6.94 -2.47 -22.18
CA THR A 161 -7.31 -1.51 -21.11
C THR A 161 -6.84 -1.97 -19.73
N LEU A 162 -6.74 -3.28 -19.52
CA LEU A 162 -6.17 -3.90 -18.31
C LEU A 162 -5.01 -4.84 -18.68
N PRO A 163 -4.01 -5.05 -17.81
CA PRO A 163 -2.96 -6.02 -18.03
C PRO A 163 -3.51 -7.45 -18.03
N ALA A 164 -2.93 -8.32 -18.87
CA ALA A 164 -3.34 -9.73 -18.98
C ALA A 164 -3.03 -10.55 -17.71
N LYS A 165 -2.00 -10.16 -16.96
CA LYS A 165 -1.66 -10.75 -15.66
C LYS A 165 -1.99 -9.77 -14.55
N SER A 166 -2.30 -10.27 -13.35
CA SER A 166 -2.38 -9.40 -12.17
C SER A 166 -1.04 -8.68 -11.99
N VAL A 167 -1.08 -7.35 -11.81
CA VAL A 167 0.13 -6.54 -11.58
C VAL A 167 0.92 -7.01 -10.34
N ARG A 168 0.27 -7.71 -9.41
CA ARG A 168 0.92 -8.27 -8.22
C ARG A 168 1.85 -9.44 -8.52
N THR A 169 1.63 -10.18 -9.60
CA THR A 169 2.46 -11.32 -9.99
C THR A 169 3.64 -10.93 -10.88
N LEU A 170 3.69 -9.67 -11.32
CA LEU A 170 4.79 -9.16 -12.12
C LEU A 170 6.02 -8.90 -11.25
N SER A 171 7.20 -9.22 -11.77
CA SER A 171 8.48 -8.81 -11.19
C SER A 171 8.62 -7.28 -11.23
N VAL A 172 9.58 -6.74 -10.48
CA VAL A 172 9.86 -5.29 -10.51
C VAL A 172 10.25 -4.82 -11.90
N SER A 173 11.03 -5.62 -12.63
CA SER A 173 11.45 -5.29 -14.01
C SER A 173 10.28 -5.35 -15.01
N GLU A 174 9.37 -6.32 -14.89
CA GLU A 174 8.15 -6.34 -15.70
C GLU A 174 7.24 -5.13 -15.41
N LEU A 175 7.11 -4.74 -14.13
CA LEU A 175 6.36 -3.55 -13.72
C LEU A 175 7.03 -2.25 -14.22
N ALA A 176 8.35 -2.16 -14.17
CA ALA A 176 9.10 -1.00 -14.68
C ALA A 176 8.96 -0.88 -16.21
N ALA A 177 9.05 -1.99 -16.94
CA ALA A 177 8.80 -2.03 -18.38
C ALA A 177 7.36 -1.60 -18.72
N ALA A 178 6.36 -2.14 -17.97
CA ALA A 178 4.96 -1.77 -18.14
C ALA A 178 4.72 -0.28 -17.82
N ALA A 179 5.41 0.29 -16.83
CA ALA A 179 5.32 1.73 -16.52
C ALA A 179 5.81 2.62 -17.67
N GLY A 180 6.74 2.12 -18.48
CA GLY A 180 7.23 2.82 -19.67
C GLY A 180 6.28 2.75 -20.88
N SER A 181 5.53 1.65 -21.01
CA SER A 181 4.71 1.33 -22.18
C SER A 181 3.21 1.55 -21.98
N ASP A 182 2.68 1.29 -20.78
CA ASP A 182 1.25 1.35 -20.49
C ASP A 182 0.75 2.79 -20.34
N ARG A 183 -0.57 2.98 -20.48
CA ARG A 183 -1.24 4.29 -20.42
C ARG A 183 -2.54 4.20 -19.61
N GLY A 184 -3.06 5.34 -19.20
CA GLY A 184 -4.36 5.45 -18.57
C GLY A 184 -4.52 4.62 -17.31
N GLN A 185 -5.62 3.89 -17.18
CA GLN A 185 -5.94 3.09 -15.99
C GLN A 185 -4.95 1.94 -15.75
N LYS A 186 -4.46 1.33 -16.82
CA LYS A 186 -3.48 0.26 -16.75
C LYS A 186 -2.17 0.75 -16.12
N LEU A 187 -1.67 1.90 -16.55
CA LEU A 187 -0.49 2.54 -15.96
C LEU A 187 -0.70 2.85 -14.48
N LYS A 188 -1.87 3.38 -14.10
CA LYS A 188 -2.18 3.67 -12.68
C LYS A 188 -2.08 2.42 -11.80
N LEU A 189 -2.57 1.27 -12.26
CA LEU A 189 -2.46 -0.01 -11.54
C LEU A 189 -1.00 -0.44 -11.35
N VAL A 190 -0.18 -0.31 -12.40
CA VAL A 190 1.26 -0.62 -12.37
C VAL A 190 1.99 0.28 -11.37
N LEU A 191 1.73 1.60 -11.37
CA LEU A 191 2.36 2.54 -10.46
C LEU A 191 1.99 2.28 -8.99
N VAL A 192 0.73 1.94 -8.72
CA VAL A 192 0.28 1.56 -7.36
C VAL A 192 0.99 0.30 -6.87
N GLU A 193 1.28 -0.64 -7.75
CA GLU A 193 2.02 -1.84 -7.37
C GLU A 193 3.51 -1.55 -7.19
N LEU A 194 4.14 -0.77 -8.08
CA LEU A 194 5.53 -0.33 -7.94
C LEU A 194 5.79 0.40 -6.61
N GLU A 195 4.82 1.18 -6.12
CA GLU A 195 4.94 1.86 -4.83
C GLU A 195 5.21 0.89 -3.67
N LYS A 196 4.65 -0.32 -3.72
CA LYS A 196 4.83 -1.34 -2.68
C LYS A 196 6.16 -2.08 -2.78
N ARG A 197 6.80 -2.04 -3.94
CA ARG A 197 8.07 -2.73 -4.21
C ARG A 197 9.25 -1.92 -3.68
N GLN A 198 10.28 -2.62 -3.22
CA GLN A 198 11.53 -2.01 -2.80
C GLN A 198 12.56 -2.07 -3.94
N GLY A 199 13.60 -1.24 -3.82
CA GLY A 199 14.72 -1.25 -4.75
C GLY A 199 14.73 -0.09 -5.73
N ASP A 200 15.90 0.12 -6.33
CA ASP A 200 16.18 1.26 -7.20
C ASP A 200 15.35 1.27 -8.48
N GLU A 201 15.05 0.10 -9.01
CA GLU A 201 14.28 -0.02 -10.26
C GLU A 201 12.83 0.47 -10.06
N ALA A 202 12.20 0.17 -8.92
CA ALA A 202 10.87 0.66 -8.60
C ALA A 202 10.86 2.19 -8.42
N ILE A 203 11.86 2.74 -7.72
CA ILE A 203 12.03 4.18 -7.53
C ILE A 203 12.26 4.86 -8.88
N ALA A 204 13.11 4.28 -9.73
CA ALA A 204 13.40 4.78 -11.06
C ALA A 204 12.16 4.84 -11.96
N ALA A 205 11.37 3.78 -11.98
CA ALA A 205 10.14 3.72 -12.77
C ALA A 205 9.08 4.74 -12.29
N LEU A 206 8.90 4.86 -10.97
CA LEU A 206 8.02 5.87 -10.38
C LEU A 206 8.53 7.30 -10.69
N GLY A 207 9.84 7.54 -10.60
CA GLY A 207 10.46 8.82 -10.93
C GLY A 207 10.26 9.21 -12.40
N SER A 208 10.45 8.27 -13.32
CA SER A 208 10.23 8.48 -14.75
C SER A 208 8.75 8.80 -15.06
N ALA A 209 7.82 8.06 -14.46
CA ALA A 209 6.39 8.32 -14.61
C ALA A 209 5.98 9.67 -14.00
N ALA A 210 6.61 10.09 -12.89
CA ALA A 210 6.38 11.38 -12.25
C ALA A 210 6.82 12.56 -13.11
N GLY A 211 7.86 12.39 -13.93
CA GLY A 211 8.37 13.37 -14.90
C GLY A 211 7.61 13.40 -16.22
N ALA A 212 6.74 12.42 -16.49
CA ALA A 212 6.01 12.34 -17.74
C ALA A 212 4.99 13.50 -17.88
N ALA A 213 5.14 14.31 -18.95
CA ALA A 213 4.37 15.53 -19.11
C ALA A 213 2.99 15.33 -19.77
N TYR A 214 2.75 14.19 -20.43
CA TYR A 214 1.58 13.97 -21.28
C TYR A 214 0.30 13.55 -20.51
N GLU A 215 0.42 13.02 -19.31
CA GLU A 215 -0.73 12.63 -18.46
C GLU A 215 -0.61 13.27 -17.07
N LYS A 216 -1.11 14.49 -16.90
CA LYS A 216 -0.97 15.28 -15.66
C LYS A 216 -1.45 14.53 -14.40
N ASP A 217 -2.57 13.81 -14.51
CA ASP A 217 -3.14 13.06 -13.39
C ASP A 217 -2.25 11.85 -13.00
N VAL A 218 -1.67 11.18 -14.00
CA VAL A 218 -0.74 10.07 -13.80
C VAL A 218 0.56 10.58 -13.20
N ALA A 219 1.10 11.68 -13.72
CA ALA A 219 2.31 12.30 -13.17
C ALA A 219 2.13 12.74 -11.72
N LYS A 220 0.96 13.30 -11.38
CA LYS A 220 0.61 13.63 -9.98
C LYS A 220 0.57 12.38 -9.11
N LEU A 221 -0.17 11.35 -9.54
CA LEU A 221 -0.23 10.07 -8.82
C LEU A 221 1.17 9.47 -8.63
N ALA A 222 2.00 9.46 -9.67
CA ALA A 222 3.35 8.92 -9.60
C ALA A 222 4.23 9.67 -8.59
N ARG A 223 4.14 11.01 -8.50
CA ARG A 223 4.83 11.83 -7.49
C ARG A 223 4.39 11.47 -6.08
N ASP A 224 3.10 11.29 -5.84
CA ASP A 224 2.57 10.93 -4.53
C ASP A 224 3.02 9.51 -4.12
N LEU A 225 3.01 8.56 -5.07
CA LEU A 225 3.46 7.19 -4.86
C LEU A 225 4.99 7.10 -4.66
N LEU A 226 5.77 7.87 -5.41
CA LEU A 226 7.22 7.97 -5.26
C LEU A 226 7.59 8.51 -3.85
N TYR A 227 6.94 9.59 -3.44
CA TYR A 227 7.12 10.13 -2.10
C TYR A 227 6.79 9.08 -1.02
N LYS A 228 5.66 8.37 -1.16
CA LYS A 228 5.24 7.33 -0.24
C LYS A 228 6.21 6.15 -0.21
N ASN A 229 6.75 5.73 -1.36
CA ASN A 229 7.78 4.69 -1.43
C ASN A 229 9.05 5.12 -0.70
N LEU A 230 9.60 6.31 -1.03
CA LEU A 230 10.81 6.85 -0.42
C LEU A 230 10.64 7.09 1.08
N SER A 231 9.45 7.50 1.54
CA SER A 231 9.23 7.71 2.97
C SER A 231 9.34 6.43 3.83
N ARG A 232 9.34 5.24 3.23
CA ARG A 232 9.59 3.96 3.93
C ARG A 232 11.06 3.52 3.87
N GLN A 233 11.91 4.23 3.12
CA GLN A 233 13.30 3.87 2.94
C GLN A 233 14.18 4.34 4.11
N LYS A 234 15.34 3.69 4.25
CA LYS A 234 16.37 4.09 5.21
C LYS A 234 17.06 5.39 4.78
N GLU A 235 17.67 6.09 5.73
CA GLU A 235 18.38 7.33 5.48
C GLU A 235 19.48 7.20 4.43
N SER A 236 20.22 6.08 4.42
CA SER A 236 21.24 5.80 3.41
C SER A 236 20.69 5.82 1.98
N VAL A 237 19.51 5.20 1.77
CA VAL A 237 18.85 5.20 0.45
C VAL A 237 18.42 6.62 0.07
N ILE A 238 17.83 7.38 1.03
CA ILE A 238 17.44 8.76 0.77
C ILE A 238 18.66 9.61 0.40
N LYS A 239 19.81 9.43 1.09
CA LYS A 239 21.06 10.09 0.77
C LYS A 239 21.47 9.86 -0.69
N ASP A 240 21.45 8.59 -1.13
CA ASP A 240 21.79 8.24 -2.51
C ASP A 240 20.83 8.85 -3.52
N LYS A 241 19.54 8.92 -3.18
CA LYS A 241 18.50 9.50 -4.06
C LYS A 241 18.51 11.04 -4.13
N LEU A 242 19.23 11.73 -3.29
CA LEU A 242 19.49 13.16 -3.46
C LEU A 242 20.38 13.46 -4.69
N THR A 243 21.10 12.47 -5.21
CA THR A 243 21.94 12.59 -6.40
C THR A 243 21.44 11.81 -7.62
N ASP A 244 20.18 11.33 -7.59
CA ASP A 244 19.58 10.57 -8.70
C ASP A 244 19.48 11.45 -9.97
N ASP A 245 19.62 10.85 -11.13
CA ASP A 245 19.57 11.57 -12.43
C ASP A 245 18.21 12.24 -12.67
N ARG A 246 17.14 11.68 -12.12
CA ARG A 246 15.78 12.16 -12.29
C ARG A 246 15.41 13.23 -11.25
N ALA A 247 15.05 14.41 -11.73
CA ALA A 247 14.67 15.55 -10.89
C ALA A 247 13.53 15.20 -9.90
N GLU A 248 12.52 14.45 -10.34
CA GLU A 248 11.38 14.06 -9.48
C GLU A 248 11.82 13.15 -8.31
N VAL A 249 12.85 12.32 -8.51
CA VAL A 249 13.42 11.50 -7.43
C VAL A 249 14.18 12.38 -6.44
N ARG A 250 15.02 13.32 -6.92
CA ARG A 250 15.71 14.28 -6.04
C ARG A 250 14.73 15.14 -5.23
N ILE A 251 13.64 15.62 -5.87
CA ILE A 251 12.57 16.38 -5.18
C ILE A 251 11.94 15.55 -4.08
N ALA A 252 11.57 14.31 -4.36
CA ALA A 252 10.91 13.45 -3.39
C ALA A 252 11.86 13.08 -2.24
N ALA A 253 13.13 12.80 -2.52
CA ALA A 253 14.16 12.51 -1.52
C ALA A 253 14.41 13.73 -0.60
N ALA A 254 14.52 14.93 -1.16
CA ALA A 254 14.67 16.17 -0.38
C ALA A 254 13.48 16.42 0.55
N ARG A 255 12.25 16.24 0.04
CA ARG A 255 11.02 16.36 0.85
C ARG A 255 11.00 15.36 2.01
N VAL A 256 11.32 14.10 1.75
CA VAL A 256 11.37 13.04 2.79
C VAL A 256 12.44 13.38 3.83
N ALA A 257 13.64 13.81 3.40
CA ALA A 257 14.73 14.19 4.29
C ALA A 257 14.30 15.33 5.25
N GLY A 258 13.64 16.36 4.72
CA GLY A 258 13.16 17.49 5.52
C GLY A 258 12.02 17.09 6.48
N GLU A 259 11.05 16.30 6.04
CA GLU A 259 9.89 15.90 6.85
C GLU A 259 10.28 14.94 7.98
N LYS A 260 11.18 14.03 7.71
CA LYS A 260 11.72 13.07 8.71
C LYS A 260 12.88 13.63 9.52
N LYS A 261 13.30 14.86 9.26
CA LYS A 261 14.43 15.53 9.91
C LYS A 261 15.71 14.68 9.86
N MET A 262 15.98 14.05 8.71
CA MET A 262 17.17 13.24 8.50
C MET A 262 18.44 14.10 8.49
N ARG A 263 19.55 13.56 8.97
CA ARG A 263 20.83 14.29 9.04
C ARG A 263 21.56 14.31 7.68
N LEU A 264 20.89 14.84 6.65
CA LEU A 264 21.35 14.89 5.26
C LEU A 264 21.61 16.33 4.78
N GLY A 265 22.01 17.22 5.67
CA GLY A 265 22.22 18.65 5.37
C GLY A 265 23.18 18.89 4.21
N ASP A 266 24.32 18.17 4.14
CA ASP A 266 25.29 18.33 3.05
C ASP A 266 24.66 18.06 1.68
N GLY A 267 23.91 16.96 1.54
CA GLY A 267 23.23 16.62 0.30
C GLY A 267 22.16 17.65 -0.08
N LEU A 268 21.38 18.13 0.89
CA LEU A 268 20.37 19.18 0.66
C LEU A 268 20.98 20.52 0.29
N ILE A 269 22.09 20.90 0.91
CA ILE A 269 22.83 22.15 0.58
C ILE A 269 23.36 22.07 -0.86
N THR A 270 23.87 20.92 -1.28
CA THR A 270 24.31 20.70 -2.68
C THR A 270 23.15 20.92 -3.67
N LEU A 271 21.94 20.46 -3.35
CA LEU A 271 20.77 20.64 -4.20
C LEU A 271 20.28 22.10 -4.31
N LEU A 272 20.76 23.04 -3.50
CA LEU A 272 20.44 24.48 -3.67
C LEU A 272 21.00 25.05 -4.97
N THR A 273 21.98 24.38 -5.58
CA THR A 273 22.58 24.75 -6.86
C THR A 273 22.18 23.79 -8.01
N ASP A 274 21.16 22.96 -7.80
CA ASP A 274 20.67 22.05 -8.83
C ASP A 274 20.20 22.80 -10.09
N SER A 275 20.37 22.21 -11.25
CA SER A 275 19.91 22.78 -12.53
C SER A 275 18.39 23.04 -12.53
N GLU A 276 17.63 22.14 -11.92
CA GLU A 276 16.16 22.21 -11.87
C GLU A 276 15.65 23.09 -10.74
N ALA A 277 14.90 24.15 -11.07
CA ALA A 277 14.36 25.07 -10.05
C ALA A 277 13.52 24.37 -8.98
N ARG A 278 12.67 23.39 -9.38
CA ARG A 278 11.83 22.64 -8.45
C ARG A 278 12.63 21.80 -7.45
N VAL A 279 13.81 21.33 -7.84
CA VAL A 279 14.73 20.61 -6.94
C VAL A 279 15.32 21.60 -5.91
N ARG A 280 15.78 22.76 -6.38
CA ARG A 280 16.28 23.82 -5.49
C ARG A 280 15.25 24.23 -4.44
N ASP A 281 14.00 24.44 -4.87
CA ASP A 281 12.88 24.81 -3.98
C ASP A 281 12.60 23.70 -2.94
N ALA A 282 12.62 22.43 -3.36
CA ALA A 282 12.40 21.31 -2.45
C ALA A 282 13.53 21.16 -1.43
N ALA A 283 14.78 21.35 -1.86
CA ALA A 283 15.95 21.34 -0.98
C ALA A 283 15.91 22.49 0.04
N HIS A 284 15.61 23.71 -0.42
CA HIS A 284 15.44 24.87 0.45
C HIS A 284 14.35 24.63 1.51
N ALA A 285 13.16 24.18 1.09
CA ALA A 285 12.08 23.89 2.02
C ALA A 285 12.46 22.80 3.04
N ALA A 286 13.26 21.80 2.63
CA ALA A 286 13.76 20.75 3.52
C ALA A 286 14.75 21.32 4.55
N LEU A 287 15.68 22.16 4.13
CA LEU A 287 16.65 22.83 5.03
C LEU A 287 15.97 23.74 6.05
N VAL A 288 14.97 24.51 5.64
CA VAL A 288 14.16 25.33 6.55
C VAL A 288 13.47 24.46 7.61
N LYS A 289 12.94 23.30 7.22
CA LYS A 289 12.35 22.35 8.20
C LYS A 289 13.39 21.78 9.15
N LEU A 290 14.59 21.46 8.67
CA LEU A 290 15.70 21.01 9.52
C LEU A 290 16.17 22.10 10.49
N HIS A 291 16.18 23.35 10.07
CA HIS A 291 16.54 24.53 10.88
C HIS A 291 15.35 25.08 11.69
N ARG A 292 14.36 24.25 11.97
CA ARG A 292 13.19 24.59 12.82
C ARG A 292 12.38 25.80 12.33
N GLY A 293 12.35 26.03 11.01
CA GLY A 293 11.61 27.11 10.37
C GLY A 293 12.41 28.40 10.13
N THR A 294 13.69 28.43 10.55
CA THR A 294 14.56 29.58 10.23
C THR A 294 15.06 29.46 8.79
N ASP A 295 14.86 30.50 7.99
CA ASP A 295 15.22 30.60 6.59
C ASP A 295 16.52 31.39 6.41
N LEU A 296 17.53 30.75 5.80
CA LEU A 296 18.80 31.39 5.44
C LEU A 296 18.89 31.71 3.94
N GLY A 297 17.78 31.57 3.19
CA GLY A 297 17.72 31.76 1.76
C GLY A 297 18.05 30.48 0.94
N PRO A 298 18.13 30.58 -0.38
CA PRO A 298 17.93 31.79 -1.20
C PRO A 298 16.44 32.19 -1.31
N ARG A 299 16.20 33.46 -1.62
CA ARG A 299 14.84 33.93 -1.96
C ARG A 299 14.36 33.32 -3.28
N PRO A 300 13.05 33.21 -3.52
CA PRO A 300 12.53 32.89 -4.83
C PRO A 300 13.10 33.86 -5.89
N ASN A 301 13.51 33.35 -7.03
CA ASN A 301 14.16 34.12 -8.11
C ASN A 301 15.53 34.75 -7.78
N ALA A 302 16.22 34.28 -6.75
CA ALA A 302 17.59 34.69 -6.44
C ALA A 302 18.52 34.49 -7.65
N ASN A 303 19.40 35.44 -7.88
CA ASN A 303 20.47 35.31 -8.87
C ASN A 303 21.57 34.33 -8.39
N GLU A 304 22.57 34.06 -9.20
CA GLU A 304 23.61 33.08 -8.88
C GLU A 304 24.45 33.48 -7.65
N THR A 305 24.75 34.77 -7.51
CA THR A 305 25.50 35.31 -6.37
C THR A 305 24.70 35.09 -5.07
N GLU A 306 23.44 35.50 -5.06
CA GLU A 306 22.56 35.33 -3.91
C GLU A 306 22.38 33.86 -3.51
N ARG A 307 22.31 32.95 -4.49
CA ARG A 307 22.28 31.51 -4.23
C ARG A 307 23.57 31.03 -3.58
N SER A 308 24.72 31.48 -4.08
CA SER A 308 26.03 31.11 -3.54
C SER A 308 26.21 31.59 -2.09
N GLU A 309 25.75 32.82 -1.79
CA GLU A 309 25.75 33.34 -0.41
C GLU A 309 24.84 32.51 0.51
N ALA A 310 23.67 32.13 0.04
CA ALA A 310 22.75 31.29 0.81
C ALA A 310 23.37 29.92 1.08
N VAL A 311 24.00 29.30 0.08
CA VAL A 311 24.71 28.03 0.24
C VAL A 311 25.80 28.12 1.32
N GLN A 312 26.55 29.25 1.34
CA GLN A 312 27.58 29.46 2.37
C GLN A 312 26.96 29.55 3.77
N LYS A 313 25.89 30.32 3.95
CA LYS A 313 25.18 30.42 5.23
C LYS A 313 24.66 29.06 5.72
N TRP A 314 24.08 28.25 4.81
CA TRP A 314 23.62 26.91 5.15
C TRP A 314 24.78 25.97 5.51
N ARG A 315 25.94 26.05 4.86
CA ARG A 315 27.14 25.27 5.21
C ARG A 315 27.66 25.63 6.60
N GLU A 316 27.75 26.91 6.93
CA GLU A 316 28.20 27.38 8.25
C GLU A 316 27.26 26.88 9.35
N TRP A 317 25.94 27.03 9.13
CA TRP A 317 24.96 26.48 10.05
C TRP A 317 25.10 24.97 10.25
N TRP A 318 25.22 24.22 9.15
CA TRP A 318 25.32 22.76 9.21
C TRP A 318 26.60 22.29 9.89
N ALA A 319 27.73 22.92 9.62
CA ALA A 319 29.00 22.63 10.30
C ALA A 319 28.89 22.85 11.82
N ALA A 320 28.23 23.92 12.26
CA ALA A 320 27.99 24.20 13.66
C ALA A 320 27.09 23.16 14.37
N GLN A 321 26.21 22.46 13.62
CA GLN A 321 25.40 21.36 14.14
C GLN A 321 26.18 20.05 14.28
N ASN A 322 27.16 19.79 13.41
CA ASN A 322 27.94 18.57 13.40
C ASN A 322 29.21 18.64 14.29
N GLY A 323 29.59 19.82 14.74
CA GLY A 323 30.71 20.06 15.66
C GLY A 323 30.36 19.96 17.15
N LYS A 324 29.11 19.64 17.44
CA LYS A 324 28.59 19.36 18.80
C LYS A 324 28.27 17.87 18.95
#